data_b6a90491a5c21d04eac56effd808acbc
#
_entry.id   b6a90491a5c21d04eac56effd808acbc
#
_cell.length_a   1.000
_cell.length_b   1.000
_cell.length_c   1.000
_cell.angle_alpha   90.00
_cell.angle_beta   90.00
_cell.angle_gamma   90.00
#
_symmetry.space_group_name_H-M   'P 1'
#
loop_
_entity.id
_entity.type
_entity.pdbx_description
1 polymer ?
#
loop_
_entity_poly.entity_id
_entity_poly.type
_entity_poly.pdbx_seq_one_letter_code
_entity_poly.pdbx_strand_id
1 'polypeptide(L)'
;MNIKIKKILNKKNKSKVICLTAYSKNVASILDKHCDLVLVGDSLGSVLYNFNSTKEVTLDTMINHSKSVRLGVKKSLMVVDMPFNTYRTPKAALKNAKLILKKTRCDAVKL
;
A
#
# COMPACT_ATOMS: atom_id res chain seq x y z
N MET A 1 -2.12 19.40 -2.47
CA MET A 1 -2.61 18.10 -1.97
C MET A 1 -2.92 17.19 -3.16
N ASN A 2 -2.53 15.94 -3.07
CA ASN A 2 -2.83 14.94 -4.09
C ASN A 2 -4.35 14.83 -4.33
N ILE A 3 -4.77 14.85 -5.59
CA ILE A 3 -6.18 14.81 -5.96
C ILE A 3 -6.91 13.55 -5.47
N LYS A 4 -6.19 12.43 -5.40
CA LYS A 4 -6.74 11.17 -4.90
C LYS A 4 -7.06 11.25 -3.41
N ILE A 5 -6.19 11.92 -2.64
CA ILE A 5 -6.42 12.18 -1.20
C ILE A 5 -7.65 13.08 -1.04
N LYS A 6 -7.77 14.14 -1.82
CA LYS A 6 -8.96 15.02 -1.78
C LYS A 6 -10.25 14.25 -2.03
N LYS A 7 -10.26 13.35 -3.01
CA LYS A 7 -11.43 12.52 -3.31
C LYS A 7 -11.86 11.67 -2.11
N ILE A 8 -10.90 11.10 -1.39
CA ILE A 8 -11.18 10.31 -0.19
C ILE A 8 -11.72 11.18 0.94
N LEU A 9 -11.06 12.31 1.20
CA LEU A 9 -11.51 13.26 2.24
C LEU A 9 -12.93 13.78 1.98
N ASN A 10 -13.28 14.02 0.74
CA ASN A 10 -14.62 14.49 0.34
C ASN A 10 -15.73 13.46 0.59
N LYS A 11 -15.38 12.20 0.82
CA LYS A 11 -16.36 11.16 1.20
C LYS A 11 -16.76 11.20 2.68
N LYS A 12 -16.00 11.90 3.52
CA LYS A 12 -16.30 11.99 4.95
C LYS A 12 -17.74 12.49 5.17
N ASN A 13 -18.49 11.76 5.98
CA ASN A 13 -19.91 12.01 6.28
C ASN A 13 -20.87 11.94 5.07
N LYS A 14 -20.43 11.47 3.92
CA LYS A 14 -21.25 11.38 2.69
C LYS A 14 -21.38 9.95 2.17
N SER A 15 -20.27 9.23 2.09
CA SER A 15 -20.24 7.86 1.56
C SER A 15 -19.06 7.09 2.15
N LYS A 16 -19.14 5.76 2.06
CA LYS A 16 -18.07 4.88 2.54
C LYS A 16 -16.88 4.89 1.57
N VAL A 17 -15.68 4.70 2.11
CA VAL A 17 -14.46 4.45 1.35
C VAL A 17 -14.30 2.95 1.16
N ILE A 18 -14.13 2.51 -0.08
CA ILE A 18 -13.87 1.11 -0.42
C ILE A 18 -12.38 0.92 -0.52
N CYS A 19 -11.83 0.10 0.37
CA CYS A 19 -10.42 -0.28 0.40
C CYS A 19 -10.28 -1.78 0.13
N LEU A 20 -9.50 -2.14 -0.87
CA LEU A 20 -9.23 -3.52 -1.23
C LEU A 20 -7.73 -3.78 -1.29
N THR A 21 -7.32 -5.01 -1.02
CA THR A 21 -5.92 -5.42 -0.98
C THR A 21 -5.51 -6.07 -2.30
N ALA A 22 -4.34 -5.71 -2.81
CA ALA A 22 -3.74 -6.34 -3.99
C ALA A 22 -2.25 -6.55 -3.78
N TYR A 23 -1.72 -7.62 -4.37
CA TYR A 23 -0.30 -7.99 -4.26
C TYR A 23 0.41 -8.07 -5.63
N SER A 24 -0.33 -7.84 -6.71
CA SER A 24 0.20 -7.94 -8.08
C SER A 24 -0.54 -7.00 -9.03
N LYS A 25 0.10 -6.73 -10.17
CA LYS A 25 -0.44 -5.91 -11.25
C LYS A 25 -1.84 -6.37 -11.71
N ASN A 26 -2.01 -7.67 -11.97
CA ASN A 26 -3.25 -8.19 -12.56
C ASN A 26 -4.44 -7.96 -11.64
N VAL A 27 -4.32 -8.31 -10.36
CA VAL A 27 -5.37 -8.07 -9.37
C VAL A 27 -5.60 -6.58 -9.19
N ALA A 28 -4.54 -5.79 -9.06
CA ALA A 28 -4.64 -4.34 -8.90
C ALA A 28 -5.39 -3.67 -10.07
N SER A 29 -5.12 -4.11 -11.30
CA SER A 29 -5.80 -3.56 -12.50
C SER A 29 -7.31 -3.80 -12.47
N ILE A 30 -7.74 -4.95 -11.96
CA ILE A 30 -9.16 -5.28 -11.81
C ILE A 30 -9.79 -4.43 -10.71
N LEU A 31 -9.13 -4.35 -9.55
CA LEU A 31 -9.66 -3.64 -8.37
C LEU A 31 -9.71 -2.12 -8.56
N ASP A 32 -8.80 -1.56 -9.33
CA ASP A 32 -8.65 -0.10 -9.51
C ASP A 32 -9.92 0.58 -10.02
N LYS A 33 -10.78 -0.15 -10.70
CA LYS A 33 -12.06 0.34 -11.23
C LYS A 33 -13.18 0.37 -10.18
N HIS A 34 -13.01 -0.37 -9.06
CA HIS A 34 -14.06 -0.68 -8.11
C HIS A 34 -13.80 -0.17 -6.69
N CYS A 35 -12.65 0.42 -6.43
CA CYS A 35 -12.30 0.89 -5.09
C CYS A 35 -11.71 2.30 -5.09
N ASP A 36 -11.68 2.90 -3.92
CA ASP A 36 -11.10 4.21 -3.69
C ASP A 36 -9.62 4.11 -3.32
N LEU A 37 -9.26 3.01 -2.67
CA LEU A 37 -7.93 2.79 -2.13
C LEU A 37 -7.51 1.34 -2.37
N VAL A 38 -6.32 1.15 -2.92
CA VAL A 38 -5.67 -0.16 -3.02
C VAL A 38 -4.55 -0.22 -1.98
N LEU A 39 -4.61 -1.22 -1.11
CA LEU A 39 -3.61 -1.47 -0.08
C LEU A 39 -2.69 -2.60 -0.52
N VAL A 40 -1.39 -2.35 -0.49
CA VAL A 40 -0.39 -3.42 -0.51
C VAL A 40 -0.09 -3.76 0.94
N GLY A 41 -0.76 -4.80 1.45
CA GLY A 41 -0.70 -5.17 2.85
C GLY A 41 0.41 -6.17 3.15
N ASP A 42 1.00 -6.08 4.33
CA ASP A 42 1.98 -7.06 4.82
C ASP A 42 1.37 -8.45 5.09
N SER A 43 0.04 -8.55 5.05
CA SER A 43 -0.69 -9.83 5.01
C SER A 43 -0.26 -10.74 3.85
N LEU A 44 0.41 -10.20 2.82
CA LEU A 44 1.00 -11.02 1.76
C LEU A 44 1.94 -12.12 2.32
N GLY A 45 2.53 -11.90 3.47
CA GLY A 45 3.35 -12.90 4.14
C GLY A 45 2.58 -14.19 4.43
N SER A 46 1.37 -14.06 4.97
CA SER A 46 0.51 -15.21 5.24
C SER A 46 -0.18 -15.73 3.97
N VAL A 47 -0.65 -14.84 3.12
CA VAL A 47 -1.46 -15.18 1.94
C VAL A 47 -0.62 -15.83 0.84
N LEU A 48 0.58 -15.31 0.58
CA LEU A 48 1.41 -15.75 -0.55
C LEU A 48 2.60 -16.63 -0.13
N TYR A 49 3.17 -16.39 1.04
CA TYR A 49 4.41 -17.03 1.48
C TYR A 49 4.22 -18.06 2.60
N ASN A 50 3.01 -18.23 3.07
CA ASN A 50 2.70 -19.14 4.17
C ASN A 50 3.50 -18.86 5.45
N PHE A 51 3.82 -17.60 5.70
CA PHE A 51 4.46 -17.19 6.95
C PHE A 51 3.46 -17.26 8.12
N ASN A 52 3.98 -17.60 9.31
CA ASN A 52 3.15 -17.63 10.52
C ASN A 52 2.82 -16.24 11.06
N SER A 53 3.59 -15.22 10.66
CA SER A 53 3.44 -13.85 11.14
C SER A 53 3.84 -12.86 10.06
N THR A 54 3.20 -11.69 10.04
CA THR A 54 3.60 -10.55 9.19
C THR A 54 4.99 -10.02 9.56
N LYS A 55 5.51 -10.36 10.75
CA LYS A 55 6.86 -9.96 11.19
C LYS A 55 7.99 -10.49 10.31
N GLU A 56 7.73 -11.54 9.55
CA GLU A 56 8.72 -12.16 8.64
C GLU A 56 8.79 -11.44 7.28
N VAL A 57 7.86 -10.53 7.00
CA VAL A 57 7.85 -9.78 5.74
C VAL A 57 8.92 -8.70 5.76
N THR A 58 9.79 -8.71 4.75
CA THR A 58 10.87 -7.72 4.61
C THR A 58 10.45 -6.49 3.85
N LEU A 59 11.20 -5.40 4.02
CA LEU A 59 11.00 -4.16 3.26
C LEU A 59 11.15 -4.41 1.75
N ASP A 60 12.14 -5.19 1.34
CA ASP A 60 12.36 -5.52 -0.07
C ASP A 60 11.19 -6.27 -0.68
N THR A 61 10.60 -7.21 0.05
CA THR A 61 9.41 -7.93 -0.39
C THR A 61 8.24 -6.97 -0.60
N MET A 62 8.00 -6.06 0.34
CA MET A 62 6.95 -5.05 0.20
C MET A 62 7.17 -4.13 -0.99
N ILE A 63 8.41 -3.70 -1.21
CA ILE A 63 8.76 -2.85 -2.36
C ILE A 63 8.54 -3.60 -3.67
N ASN A 64 8.94 -4.85 -3.77
CA ASN A 64 8.81 -5.64 -4.99
C ASN A 64 7.34 -5.86 -5.38
N HIS A 65 6.49 -6.27 -4.43
CA HIS A 65 5.05 -6.39 -4.68
C HIS A 65 4.40 -5.05 -5.02
N SER A 66 4.81 -3.99 -4.34
CA SER A 66 4.28 -2.64 -4.58
C SER A 66 4.62 -2.11 -5.97
N LYS A 67 5.80 -2.42 -6.49
CA LYS A 67 6.15 -2.09 -7.89
C LYS A 67 5.21 -2.76 -8.88
N SER A 68 4.87 -4.01 -8.65
CA SER A 68 3.90 -4.74 -9.46
C SER A 68 2.51 -4.09 -9.38
N VAL A 69 2.02 -3.86 -8.17
CA VAL A 69 0.71 -3.21 -7.93
C VAL A 69 0.64 -1.82 -8.58
N ARG A 70 1.72 -1.04 -8.50
CA ARG A 70 1.77 0.30 -9.11
C ARG A 70 1.44 0.28 -10.60
N LEU A 71 1.85 -0.74 -11.30
CA LEU A 71 1.58 -0.88 -12.74
C LEU A 71 0.07 -1.05 -13.02
N GLY A 72 -0.68 -1.58 -12.08
CA GLY A 72 -2.12 -1.79 -12.21
C GLY A 72 -2.99 -0.68 -11.66
N VAL A 73 -2.49 0.14 -10.74
CA VAL A 73 -3.27 1.20 -10.07
C VAL A 73 -3.10 2.53 -10.79
N LYS A 74 -4.22 3.08 -11.28
CA LYS A 74 -4.24 4.37 -11.98
C LYS A 74 -5.17 5.38 -11.33
N LYS A 75 -6.33 4.96 -10.85
CA LYS A 75 -7.39 5.82 -10.31
C LYS A 75 -7.42 5.84 -8.79
N SER A 76 -7.23 4.69 -8.16
CA SER A 76 -7.28 4.54 -6.70
C SER A 76 -6.07 5.15 -6.02
N LEU A 77 -6.23 5.54 -4.76
CA LEU A 77 -5.09 5.87 -3.90
C LEU A 77 -4.33 4.58 -3.58
N MET A 78 -3.03 4.56 -3.84
CA MET A 78 -2.19 3.41 -3.54
C MET A 78 -1.47 3.61 -2.22
N VAL A 79 -1.71 2.72 -1.27
CA VAL A 79 -1.11 2.73 0.07
C VAL A 79 -0.28 1.46 0.25
N VAL A 80 0.91 1.59 0.83
CA VAL A 80 1.82 0.48 1.10
C VAL A 80 2.06 0.36 2.61
N ASP A 81 1.90 -0.85 3.15
CA ASP A 81 2.24 -1.12 4.54
C ASP A 81 3.75 -1.04 4.75
N MET A 82 4.15 -0.36 5.81
CA MET A 82 5.52 -0.43 6.32
C MET A 82 5.64 -1.70 7.17
N PRO A 83 6.50 -2.67 6.78
CA PRO A 83 6.58 -3.92 7.51
C PRO A 83 7.23 -3.76 8.89
N PHE A 84 7.07 -4.78 9.72
CA PHE A 84 7.62 -4.83 11.07
C PHE A 84 9.11 -4.44 11.09
N ASN A 85 9.53 -3.72 12.12
CA ASN A 85 10.89 -3.21 12.33
C ASN A 85 11.34 -2.07 11.38
N THR A 86 10.46 -1.52 10.54
CA THR A 86 10.86 -0.43 9.63
C THR A 86 10.51 0.97 10.15
N TYR A 87 9.84 1.05 11.31
CA TYR A 87 9.40 2.33 11.89
C TYR A 87 9.60 2.41 13.42
N ARG A 88 10.68 1.80 13.93
CA ARG A 88 10.98 1.76 15.38
C ARG A 88 11.29 3.12 15.98
N THR A 89 11.87 4.03 15.19
CA THR A 89 12.18 5.40 15.57
C THR A 89 11.63 6.37 14.53
N PRO A 90 11.39 7.64 14.87
CA PRO A 90 10.98 8.65 13.88
C PRO A 90 11.95 8.75 12.69
N LYS A 91 13.25 8.69 12.96
CA LYS A 91 14.29 8.73 11.90
C LYS A 91 14.20 7.53 10.97
N ALA A 92 14.06 6.32 11.53
CA ALA A 92 13.93 5.09 10.73
C ALA A 92 12.61 5.09 9.95
N ALA A 93 11.51 5.50 10.56
CA ALA A 93 10.21 5.61 9.91
C ALA A 93 10.28 6.54 8.70
N LEU A 94 10.86 7.73 8.87
CA LEU A 94 10.99 8.71 7.78
C LEU A 94 11.88 8.17 6.64
N LYS A 95 13.02 7.58 6.98
CA LYS A 95 13.94 6.99 6.00
C LYS A 95 13.26 5.90 5.17
N ASN A 96 12.61 4.96 5.81
CA ASN A 96 11.96 3.83 5.15
C ASN A 96 10.72 4.24 4.37
N ALA A 97 9.92 5.17 4.90
CA ALA A 97 8.79 5.74 4.18
C ALA A 97 9.21 6.42 2.87
N LYS A 98 10.25 7.25 2.93
CA LYS A 98 10.83 7.90 1.74
C LYS A 98 11.33 6.89 0.72
N LEU A 99 11.96 5.81 1.18
CA LEU A 99 12.45 4.75 0.31
C LEU A 99 11.30 4.05 -0.43
N ILE A 100 10.24 3.69 0.30
CA ILE A 100 9.05 3.08 -0.29
C ILE A 100 8.43 4.03 -1.34
N LEU A 101 8.16 5.27 -0.96
CA LEU A 101 7.58 6.27 -1.86
C LEU A 101 8.41 6.45 -3.13
N LYS A 102 9.72 6.56 -3.00
CA LYS A 102 10.64 6.75 -4.13
C LYS A 102 10.65 5.54 -5.07
N LYS A 103 10.71 4.33 -4.51
CA LYS A 103 10.86 3.10 -5.31
C LYS A 103 9.54 2.59 -5.90
N THR A 104 8.43 2.85 -5.27
CA THR A 104 7.12 2.29 -5.67
C THR A 104 6.20 3.33 -6.29
N ARG A 105 6.47 4.62 -6.08
CA ARG A 105 5.57 5.72 -6.46
C ARG A 105 4.18 5.58 -5.87
N CYS A 106 4.05 4.95 -4.71
CA CYS A 106 2.78 4.91 -4.00
C CYS A 106 2.39 6.31 -3.50
N ASP A 107 1.12 6.48 -3.18
CA ASP A 107 0.59 7.79 -2.74
C ASP A 107 0.75 8.00 -1.23
N ALA A 108 0.80 6.92 -0.47
CA ALA A 108 0.93 6.96 1.00
C ALA A 108 1.51 5.66 1.54
N VAL A 109 1.97 5.69 2.79
CA VAL A 109 2.38 4.51 3.54
C VAL A 109 1.51 4.36 4.79
N LYS A 110 1.38 3.15 5.31
CA LYS A 110 0.66 2.85 6.55
C LYS A 110 1.61 2.15 7.53
N LEU A 111 1.60 2.60 8.80
CA LEU A 111 2.34 2.02 9.90
C LEU A 111 1.48 1.04 10.69
#